data_c3f5481532858c7b1c60f59ab3bbd547
#
_entry.id   c3f5481532858c7b1c60f59ab3bbd547
#
_cell.length_a   1.000
_cell.length_b   1.000
_cell.length_c   1.000
_cell.angle_alpha   90.00
_cell.angle_beta   90.00
_cell.angle_gamma   90.00
#
_symmetry.space_group_name_H-M   'P 1'
#
loop_
_entity.id
_entity.type
_entity.pdbx_description
1 polymer ?
#
loop_
_entity_poly.entity_id
_entity_poly.type
_entity_poly.pdbx_seq_one_letter_code
_entity_poly.pdbx_strand_id
1 'polypeptide(L)'
;MSAPAGSELRIGEVARLAGTTPRTIRYYEEIGLLAVSGGREPGAHRTYAETDVERLTELLRLKDLLGLSLEELGQLAEADEARAALRREWRGGDADPSRRQEILDESLGYIGRQLELVRRRRDEIAALEAELLSRRRRAHELKRELPVGDGSAA
;
A
#
# COMPACT_ATOMS: atom_id res chain seq x y z
N MET A 1 -17.85 -32.00 3.83
CA MET A 1 -16.39 -31.89 4.05
C MET A 1 -16.13 -30.39 4.36
N SER A 2 -15.89 -30.09 5.63
CA SER A 2 -15.47 -28.74 6.04
C SER A 2 -14.09 -28.47 5.47
N ALA A 3 -13.95 -27.33 4.78
CA ALA A 3 -12.64 -26.80 4.44
C ALA A 3 -11.81 -26.67 5.73
N PRO A 4 -10.48 -26.91 5.71
CA PRO A 4 -9.65 -26.71 6.89
C PRO A 4 -9.79 -25.24 7.32
N ALA A 5 -10.15 -25.02 8.58
CA ALA A 5 -10.12 -23.71 9.21
C ALA A 5 -8.73 -23.13 8.98
N GLY A 6 -8.64 -21.96 8.35
CA GLY A 6 -7.39 -21.27 8.11
C GLY A 6 -6.60 -21.18 9.41
N SER A 7 -5.32 -21.51 9.36
CA SER A 7 -4.46 -21.53 10.54
C SER A 7 -4.46 -20.16 11.17
N GLU A 8 -4.94 -20.07 12.41
CA GLU A 8 -4.88 -18.84 13.21
C GLU A 8 -3.43 -18.54 13.55
N LEU A 9 -2.92 -17.44 13.01
CA LEU A 9 -1.54 -16.98 13.18
C LEU A 9 -1.42 -16.07 14.40
N ARG A 10 -0.31 -16.16 15.10
CA ARG A 10 0.02 -15.22 16.20
C ARG A 10 0.73 -14.00 15.64
N ILE A 11 0.63 -12.88 16.35
CA ILE A 11 1.21 -11.58 15.94
C ILE A 11 2.71 -11.67 15.55
N GLY A 12 3.49 -12.52 16.22
CA GLY A 12 4.92 -12.72 15.90
C GLY A 12 5.11 -13.41 14.54
N GLU A 13 4.22 -14.35 14.19
CA GLU A 13 4.25 -15.04 12.89
C GLU A 13 3.83 -14.08 11.77
N VAL A 14 2.77 -13.30 12.01
CA VAL A 14 2.29 -12.26 11.09
C VAL A 14 3.40 -11.23 10.83
N ALA A 15 4.07 -10.76 11.86
CA ALA A 15 5.18 -9.80 11.74
C ALA A 15 6.31 -10.35 10.88
N ARG A 16 6.68 -11.62 11.08
CA ARG A 16 7.71 -12.29 10.28
C ARG A 16 7.29 -12.44 8.82
N LEU A 17 6.06 -12.87 8.57
CA LEU A 17 5.53 -13.08 7.21
C LEU A 17 5.37 -11.76 6.43
N ALA A 18 4.91 -10.70 7.09
CA ALA A 18 4.71 -9.39 6.48
C ALA A 18 5.99 -8.51 6.47
N GLY A 19 7.11 -8.99 7.01
CA GLY A 19 8.37 -8.24 7.06
C GLY A 19 8.32 -6.98 7.94
N THR A 20 7.59 -7.05 9.06
CA THR A 20 7.39 -5.93 9.98
C THR A 20 7.57 -6.35 11.44
N THR A 21 7.15 -5.52 12.39
CA THR A 21 7.25 -5.81 13.83
C THR A 21 5.88 -5.93 14.48
N PRO A 22 5.73 -6.71 15.59
CA PRO A 22 4.50 -6.76 16.36
C PRO A 22 4.04 -5.37 16.85
N ARG A 23 4.98 -4.47 17.12
CA ARG A 23 4.69 -3.08 17.50
C ARG A 23 4.01 -2.31 16.38
N THR A 24 4.49 -2.44 15.16
CA THR A 24 3.90 -1.81 13.97
C THR A 24 2.49 -2.33 13.71
N ILE A 25 2.27 -3.64 13.86
CA ILE A 25 0.95 -4.26 13.70
C ILE A 25 -0.03 -3.69 14.72
N ARG A 26 0.33 -3.64 16.01
CA ARG A 26 -0.51 -3.07 17.07
C ARG A 26 -0.84 -1.60 16.82
N TYR A 27 0.16 -0.83 16.36
CA TYR A 27 -0.04 0.57 16.01
C TYR A 27 -1.04 0.73 14.87
N TYR A 28 -0.96 -0.10 13.83
CA TYR A 28 -1.91 -0.06 12.71
C TYR A 28 -3.33 -0.48 13.12
N GLU A 29 -3.45 -1.40 14.07
CA GLU A 29 -4.74 -1.74 14.69
C GLU A 29 -5.31 -0.58 15.50
N GLU A 30 -4.49 0.09 16.30
CA GLU A 30 -4.90 1.23 17.15
C GLU A 30 -5.42 2.40 16.32
N ILE A 31 -4.78 2.70 15.20
CA ILE A 31 -5.20 3.80 14.31
C ILE A 31 -6.23 3.38 13.26
N GLY A 32 -6.73 2.14 13.33
CA GLY A 32 -7.80 1.63 12.47
C GLY A 32 -7.38 1.27 11.04
N LEU A 33 -6.08 1.20 10.75
CA LEU A 33 -5.55 0.80 9.44
C LEU A 33 -5.70 -0.70 9.17
N LEU A 34 -5.68 -1.51 10.21
CA LEU A 34 -5.82 -2.96 10.14
C LEU A 34 -7.00 -3.39 11.01
N ALA A 35 -8.07 -3.86 10.36
CA ALA A 35 -9.15 -4.54 11.05
C ALA A 35 -8.78 -6.00 11.24
N VAL A 36 -8.83 -6.49 12.49
CA VAL A 36 -8.52 -7.88 12.82
C VAL A 36 -9.80 -8.71 12.74
N SER A 37 -9.74 -9.79 11.95
CA SER A 37 -10.86 -10.72 11.74
C SER A 37 -11.22 -11.54 12.99
N GLY A 38 -10.29 -11.65 13.96
CA GLY A 38 -10.48 -12.37 15.23
C GLY A 38 -11.13 -11.48 16.29
N GLY A 39 -12.24 -11.96 16.90
CA GLY A 39 -13.02 -11.26 17.91
C GLY A 39 -12.19 -10.82 19.12
N ARG A 40 -12.57 -9.66 19.69
CA ARG A 40 -12.03 -9.14 20.94
C ARG A 40 -12.66 -9.87 22.12
N GLU A 41 -12.10 -10.98 22.53
CA GLU A 41 -12.33 -11.49 23.89
C GLU A 41 -11.30 -10.87 24.84
N PRO A 42 -11.69 -10.26 25.97
CA PRO A 42 -10.74 -9.73 26.94
C PRO A 42 -9.86 -10.86 27.49
N GLY A 43 -8.54 -10.79 27.26
CA GLY A 43 -7.56 -11.76 27.74
C GLY A 43 -7.19 -12.89 26.77
N ALA A 44 -7.84 -13.02 25.62
CA ALA A 44 -7.43 -13.96 24.59
C ALA A 44 -6.26 -13.41 23.75
N HIS A 45 -5.32 -14.29 23.38
CA HIS A 45 -4.29 -13.93 22.41
C HIS A 45 -4.95 -13.65 21.07
N ARG A 46 -4.64 -12.48 20.48
CA ARG A 46 -5.13 -12.11 19.14
C ARG A 46 -4.61 -13.10 18.13
N THR A 47 -5.51 -13.63 17.33
CA THR A 47 -5.23 -14.48 16.20
C THR A 47 -5.55 -13.74 14.91
N TYR A 48 -4.81 -14.04 13.85
CA TYR A 48 -4.90 -13.39 12.55
C TYR A 48 -5.15 -14.46 11.49
N ALA A 49 -6.02 -14.17 10.55
CA ALA A 49 -6.23 -15.01 9.39
C ALA A 49 -5.11 -14.78 8.34
N GLU A 50 -4.92 -15.71 7.43
CA GLU A 50 -4.00 -15.57 6.31
C GLU A 50 -4.32 -14.33 5.46
N THR A 51 -5.61 -14.02 5.29
CA THR A 51 -6.09 -12.82 4.61
C THR A 51 -5.68 -11.51 5.29
N ASP A 52 -5.52 -11.50 6.62
CA ASP A 52 -5.03 -10.34 7.37
C ASP A 52 -3.53 -10.10 7.07
N VAL A 53 -2.76 -11.20 6.92
CA VAL A 53 -1.34 -11.13 6.54
C VAL A 53 -1.18 -10.59 5.12
N GLU A 54 -1.96 -11.10 4.18
CA GLU A 54 -1.94 -10.63 2.78
C GLU A 54 -2.25 -9.14 2.70
N ARG A 55 -3.31 -8.71 3.41
CA ARG A 55 -3.70 -7.31 3.47
C ARG A 55 -2.62 -6.43 4.08
N LEU A 56 -2.04 -6.81 5.21
CA LEU A 56 -0.96 -6.09 5.86
C LEU A 56 0.26 -5.98 4.94
N THR A 57 0.65 -7.08 4.31
CA THR A 57 1.78 -7.11 3.37
C THR A 57 1.56 -6.15 2.21
N GLU A 58 0.37 -6.12 1.64
CA GLU A 58 0.05 -5.21 0.54
C GLU A 58 0.04 -3.74 0.98
N LEU A 59 -0.51 -3.42 2.16
CA LEU A 59 -0.48 -2.06 2.71
C LEU A 59 0.96 -1.57 2.93
N LEU A 60 1.82 -2.41 3.50
CA LEU A 60 3.23 -2.07 3.72
C LEU A 60 3.96 -1.88 2.39
N ARG A 61 3.72 -2.76 1.42
CA ARG A 61 4.30 -2.66 0.07
C ARG A 61 3.91 -1.34 -0.61
N LEU A 62 2.64 -0.98 -0.57
CA LEU A 62 2.15 0.27 -1.17
C LEU A 62 2.68 1.50 -0.46
N LYS A 63 2.75 1.46 0.88
CA LYS A 63 3.36 2.53 1.68
C LYS A 63 4.79 2.79 1.25
N ASP A 64 5.61 1.75 1.15
CA ASP A 64 7.03 1.88 0.82
C ASP A 64 7.24 2.28 -0.64
N LEU A 65 6.48 1.66 -1.57
CA LEU A 65 6.57 1.93 -3.00
C LEU A 65 6.16 3.36 -3.36
N LEU A 66 5.10 3.86 -2.74
CA LEU A 66 4.51 5.16 -3.07
C LEU A 66 4.92 6.27 -2.09
N GLY A 67 5.66 5.94 -1.01
CA GLY A 67 6.04 6.91 0.01
C GLY A 67 4.82 7.53 0.70
N LEU A 68 3.80 6.72 1.03
CA LEU A 68 2.53 7.23 1.57
C LEU A 68 2.68 7.74 2.99
N SER A 69 1.99 8.84 3.29
CA SER A 69 1.71 9.25 4.66
C SER A 69 0.76 8.26 5.34
N LEU A 70 0.65 8.30 6.68
CA LEU A 70 -0.30 7.47 7.41
C LEU A 70 -1.76 7.79 7.05
N GLU A 71 -2.07 9.05 6.74
CA GLU A 71 -3.40 9.48 6.29
C GLU A 71 -3.75 8.88 4.92
N GLU A 72 -2.84 8.99 3.95
CA GLU A 72 -3.01 8.39 2.62
C GLU A 72 -3.13 6.87 2.70
N LEU A 73 -2.35 6.23 3.59
CA LEU A 73 -2.44 4.79 3.85
C LEU A 73 -3.79 4.41 4.47
N GLY A 74 -4.34 5.25 5.37
CA GLY A 74 -5.67 5.08 5.96
C GLY A 74 -6.76 5.09 4.90
N GLN A 75 -6.76 6.08 4.03
CA GLN A 75 -7.70 6.19 2.91
C GLN A 75 -7.62 4.98 1.96
N LEU A 76 -6.41 4.48 1.72
CA LEU A 76 -6.19 3.30 0.91
C LEU A 76 -6.74 2.03 1.58
N ALA A 77 -6.51 1.87 2.89
CA ALA A 77 -7.01 0.74 3.68
C ALA A 77 -8.55 0.71 3.74
N GLU A 78 -9.20 1.87 3.94
CA GLU A 78 -10.66 2.00 3.90
C GLU A 78 -11.23 1.62 2.53
N ALA A 79 -10.60 2.08 1.46
CA ALA A 79 -11.00 1.75 0.10
C ALA A 79 -10.86 0.25 -0.19
N ASP A 80 -9.80 -0.39 0.31
CA ASP A 80 -9.59 -1.84 0.15
C ASP A 80 -10.61 -2.66 0.94
N GLU A 81 -10.96 -2.25 2.17
CA GLU A 81 -12.00 -2.88 2.97
C GLU A 81 -13.37 -2.80 2.28
N ALA A 82 -13.74 -1.61 1.81
CA ALA A 82 -15.00 -1.41 1.09
C ALA A 82 -15.06 -2.28 -0.17
N ARG A 83 -13.97 -2.36 -0.92
CA ARG A 83 -13.86 -3.22 -2.10
C ARG A 83 -13.91 -4.71 -1.76
N ALA A 84 -13.34 -5.12 -0.64
CA ALA A 84 -13.45 -6.50 -0.15
C ALA A 84 -14.90 -6.87 0.22
N ALA A 85 -15.65 -5.94 0.83
CA ALA A 85 -17.08 -6.12 1.13
C ALA A 85 -17.90 -6.31 -0.15
N LEU A 86 -17.68 -5.45 -1.16
CA LEU A 86 -18.35 -5.57 -2.46
C LEU A 86 -18.05 -6.90 -3.16
N ARG A 87 -16.81 -7.39 -3.07
CA ARG A 87 -16.42 -8.70 -3.61
C ARG A 87 -17.13 -9.86 -2.89
N ARG A 88 -17.32 -9.76 -1.57
CA ARG A 88 -18.08 -10.76 -0.80
C ARG A 88 -19.54 -10.79 -1.22
N GLU A 89 -20.17 -9.62 -1.35
CA GLU A 89 -21.56 -9.49 -1.82
C GLU A 89 -21.73 -10.06 -3.24
N TRP A 90 -20.83 -9.74 -4.16
CA TRP A 90 -20.82 -10.27 -5.53
C TRP A 90 -20.76 -11.80 -5.55
N ARG A 91 -19.90 -12.40 -4.71
CA ARG A 91 -19.72 -13.87 -4.64
C ARG A 91 -20.90 -14.57 -3.96
N GLY A 92 -21.63 -13.89 -3.09
CA GLY A 92 -22.84 -14.41 -2.44
C GLY A 92 -23.93 -14.81 -3.41
N GLY A 93 -23.97 -14.20 -4.59
CA GLY A 93 -24.86 -14.60 -5.69
C GLY A 93 -26.28 -14.08 -5.57
N ASP A 94 -26.68 -13.48 -4.45
CA ASP A 94 -28.06 -13.03 -4.18
C ASP A 94 -28.39 -11.65 -4.76
N ALA A 95 -27.37 -10.94 -5.26
CA ALA A 95 -27.54 -9.61 -5.84
C ALA A 95 -28.31 -9.69 -7.18
N ASP A 96 -29.37 -8.92 -7.30
CA ASP A 96 -30.09 -8.74 -8.55
C ASP A 96 -29.25 -7.98 -9.60
N PRO A 97 -29.67 -7.91 -10.86
CA PRO A 97 -28.92 -7.24 -11.92
C PRO A 97 -28.61 -5.76 -11.64
N SER A 98 -29.54 -5.03 -10.99
CA SER A 98 -29.34 -3.62 -10.64
C SER A 98 -28.26 -3.48 -9.56
N ARG A 99 -28.34 -4.30 -8.51
CA ARG A 99 -27.32 -4.30 -7.44
C ARG A 99 -25.96 -4.74 -7.95
N ARG A 100 -25.88 -5.69 -8.88
CA ARG A 100 -24.62 -6.07 -9.53
C ARG A 100 -23.97 -4.92 -10.30
N GLN A 101 -24.78 -4.11 -10.99
CA GLN A 101 -24.30 -2.91 -11.66
C GLN A 101 -23.70 -1.91 -10.65
N GLU A 102 -24.43 -1.63 -9.57
CA GLU A 102 -23.98 -0.74 -8.50
C GLU A 102 -22.66 -1.20 -7.87
N ILE A 103 -22.52 -2.50 -7.58
CA ILE A 103 -21.27 -3.09 -7.04
C ILE A 103 -20.08 -2.82 -7.95
N LEU A 104 -20.28 -2.95 -9.28
CA LEU A 104 -19.22 -2.68 -10.25
C LEU A 104 -18.90 -1.19 -10.31
N ASP A 105 -19.90 -0.32 -10.31
CA ASP A 105 -19.71 1.13 -10.35
C ASP A 105 -18.98 1.62 -9.08
N GLU A 106 -19.38 1.15 -7.91
CA GLU A 106 -18.68 1.44 -6.65
C GLU A 106 -17.23 0.94 -6.68
N SER A 107 -17.01 -0.29 -7.17
CA SER A 107 -15.66 -0.88 -7.28
C SER A 107 -14.77 -0.07 -8.22
N LEU A 108 -15.30 0.37 -9.36
CA LEU A 108 -14.60 1.24 -10.30
C LEU A 108 -14.26 2.59 -9.68
N GLY A 109 -15.14 3.15 -8.85
CA GLY A 109 -14.88 4.38 -8.09
C GLY A 109 -13.69 4.24 -7.14
N TYR A 110 -13.60 3.12 -6.40
CA TYR A 110 -12.45 2.85 -5.52
C TYR A 110 -11.14 2.68 -6.30
N ILE A 111 -11.16 1.92 -7.40
CA ILE A 111 -10.00 1.74 -8.28
C ILE A 111 -9.56 3.09 -8.87
N GLY A 112 -10.51 3.93 -9.29
CA GLY A 112 -10.24 5.27 -9.82
C GLY A 112 -9.47 6.14 -8.84
N ARG A 113 -9.87 6.19 -7.57
CA ARG A 113 -9.15 6.94 -6.53
C ARG A 113 -7.74 6.42 -6.30
N GLN A 114 -7.54 5.11 -6.31
CA GLN A 114 -6.20 4.51 -6.19
C GLN A 114 -5.33 4.88 -7.40
N LEU A 115 -5.88 4.85 -8.61
CA LEU A 115 -5.18 5.28 -9.82
C LEU A 115 -4.78 6.75 -9.79
N GLU A 116 -5.63 7.63 -9.26
CA GLU A 116 -5.31 9.05 -9.09
C GLU A 116 -4.11 9.26 -8.16
N LEU A 117 -4.06 8.52 -7.04
CA LEU A 117 -2.92 8.56 -6.12
C LEU A 117 -1.63 8.11 -6.82
N VAL A 118 -1.66 6.99 -7.52
CA VAL A 118 -0.50 6.44 -8.25
C VAL A 118 -0.01 7.43 -9.32
N ARG A 119 -0.94 8.01 -10.09
CA ARG A 119 -0.61 9.00 -11.13
C ARG A 119 0.03 10.24 -10.55
N ARG A 120 -0.48 10.76 -9.45
CA ARG A 120 0.10 11.92 -8.74
C ARG A 120 1.56 11.63 -8.34
N ARG A 121 1.82 10.48 -7.71
CA ARG A 121 3.19 10.09 -7.33
C ARG A 121 4.11 9.92 -8.53
N ARG A 122 3.62 9.33 -9.60
CA ARG A 122 4.37 9.22 -10.86
C ARG A 122 4.75 10.60 -11.40
N ASP A 123 3.83 11.53 -11.39
CA ASP A 123 4.05 12.88 -11.93
C ASP A 123 5.02 13.68 -11.03
N GLU A 124 4.95 13.52 -9.70
CA GLU A 124 5.92 14.10 -8.75
C GLU A 124 7.34 13.55 -9.00
N ILE A 125 7.47 12.23 -9.19
CA ILE A 125 8.75 11.58 -9.50
C ILE A 125 9.29 12.06 -10.85
N ALA A 126 8.44 12.16 -11.88
CA ALA A 126 8.82 12.64 -13.19
C ALA A 126 9.30 14.11 -13.16
N ALA A 127 8.67 14.95 -12.34
CA ALA A 127 9.09 16.33 -12.14
C ALA A 127 10.48 16.40 -11.50
N LEU A 128 10.72 15.60 -10.46
CA LEU A 128 12.05 15.52 -9.83
C LEU A 128 13.12 15.00 -10.81
N GLU A 129 12.80 13.98 -11.60
CA GLU A 129 13.71 13.48 -12.62
C GLU A 129 14.09 14.57 -13.62
N ALA A 130 13.11 15.33 -14.13
CA ALA A 130 13.34 16.44 -15.05
C ALA A 130 14.26 17.52 -14.44
N GLU A 131 14.05 17.85 -13.15
CA GLU A 131 14.92 18.78 -12.42
C GLU A 131 16.36 18.26 -12.32
N LEU A 132 16.54 17.00 -11.93
CA LEU A 132 17.86 16.37 -11.81
C LEU A 132 18.58 16.31 -13.17
N LEU A 133 17.86 15.99 -14.25
CA LEU A 133 18.39 16.03 -15.61
C LEU A 133 18.85 17.45 -16.02
N SER A 134 18.10 18.47 -15.65
CA SER A 134 18.48 19.86 -15.88
C SER A 134 19.75 20.25 -15.13
N ARG A 135 19.83 19.90 -13.84
CA ARG A 135 21.04 20.10 -13.00
C ARG A 135 22.24 19.37 -13.58
N ARG A 136 22.05 18.14 -14.07
CA ARG A 136 23.10 17.36 -14.72
C ARG A 136 23.62 18.02 -15.98
N ARG A 137 22.72 18.51 -16.85
CA ARG A 137 23.12 19.26 -18.06
C ARG A 137 23.95 20.48 -17.69
N ARG A 138 23.48 21.28 -16.72
CA ARG A 138 24.23 22.47 -16.28
C ARG A 138 25.60 22.14 -15.73
N ALA A 139 25.72 21.06 -14.95
CA ALA A 139 27.03 20.61 -14.44
C ALA A 139 27.98 20.19 -15.58
N HIS A 140 27.47 19.52 -16.61
CA HIS A 140 28.28 19.17 -17.80
C HIS A 140 28.72 20.39 -18.60
N GLU A 141 27.89 21.43 -18.73
CA GLU A 141 28.23 22.70 -19.37
C GLU A 141 29.37 23.39 -18.62
N LEU A 142 29.22 23.55 -17.29
CA LEU A 142 30.25 24.14 -16.46
C LEU A 142 31.56 23.35 -16.50
N LYS A 143 31.49 22.02 -16.52
CA LYS A 143 32.70 21.18 -16.64
C LYS A 143 33.43 21.41 -17.96
N ARG A 144 32.71 21.67 -19.05
CA ARG A 144 33.32 21.98 -20.39
C ARG A 144 33.93 23.38 -20.41
N GLU A 145 33.41 24.32 -19.63
CA GLU A 145 33.90 25.69 -19.53
C GLU A 145 35.18 25.82 -18.66
N LEU A 146 35.45 24.79 -17.82
CA LEU A 146 36.69 24.77 -17.03
C LEU A 146 37.91 24.66 -17.95
N PRO A 147 38.95 25.51 -17.76
CA PRO A 147 40.19 25.39 -18.51
C PRO A 147 40.79 24.00 -18.25
N VAL A 148 41.17 23.31 -19.31
CA VAL A 148 41.98 22.09 -19.21
C VAL A 148 43.29 22.51 -18.56
N GLY A 149 43.51 22.10 -17.29
CA GLY A 149 44.75 22.40 -16.62
C GLY A 149 45.89 21.82 -17.43
N ASP A 150 46.72 22.69 -18.01
CA ASP A 150 47.99 22.31 -18.62
C ASP A 150 48.80 21.63 -17.52
N GLY A 151 48.88 20.32 -17.57
CA GLY A 151 49.76 19.50 -16.74
C GLY A 151 51.19 19.68 -17.19
N SER A 152 51.66 20.92 -17.28
CA SER A 152 53.09 21.21 -17.39
C SER A 152 53.60 21.52 -15.99
N ALA A 153 53.94 20.45 -15.28
CA ALA A 153 54.93 20.52 -14.20
C ALA A 153 56.22 19.98 -14.76
N ALA A 154 57.09 20.90 -15.03
CA ALA A 154 58.49 20.63 -15.28
C ALA A 154 59.16 20.04 -14.01
#